data_c7b6e28db153222423d98cf86986d016
#
_entry.id   c7b6e28db153222423d98cf86986d016
#
_cell.length_a   1.000
_cell.length_b   1.000
_cell.length_c   1.000
_cell.angle_alpha   90.00
_cell.angle_beta   90.00
_cell.angle_gamma   90.00
#
_symmetry.space_group_name_H-M   'P 1'
#
loop_
_entity.id
_entity.type
_entity.pdbx_description
1 polymer ?
#
loop_
_entity_poly.entity_id
_entity_poly.type
_entity_poly.pdbx_seq_one_letter_code
_entity_poly.pdbx_strand_id
1 'polypeptide(L)'
;MKLTNRLQAAADLVPVCESMADIGTDHGYLPIYLVQEGRARRAIACDVNDGPLTRAREDVRSSGLSRQIGLRLGGGLAPLGKGEVDGVTICGMGGLLMRDILAENEEKAQALSWLVLQPQGHVAELRQFLGRHHFRIEKEVLSLDGGQLYELMLVRPGEMEELSMLQAEIGATAAYRKDPLFKTHIERLIRRRRFVIEGAKDSKSERHRLSREKALEEVSILEELL
;
A
#
# COMPACT_ATOMS: atom_id res chain seq x y z
N MET A 1 -13.09 -2.70 -18.52
CA MET A 1 -12.75 -3.83 -17.62
C MET A 1 -13.24 -3.49 -16.22
N LYS A 2 -13.68 -4.46 -15.38
CA LYS A 2 -14.11 -4.19 -14.00
C LYS A 2 -13.00 -4.65 -13.05
N LEU A 3 -12.47 -3.73 -12.26
CA LEU A 3 -11.51 -4.05 -11.20
C LEU A 3 -12.23 -4.60 -9.94
N THR A 4 -11.49 -5.32 -9.09
CA THR A 4 -11.95 -5.60 -7.72
C THR A 4 -11.99 -4.31 -6.91
N ASN A 5 -12.73 -4.27 -5.80
CA ASN A 5 -12.84 -3.06 -4.97
C ASN A 5 -11.46 -2.55 -4.53
N ARG A 6 -10.56 -3.46 -4.18
CA ARG A 6 -9.19 -3.17 -3.76
C ARG A 6 -8.37 -2.49 -4.88
N LEU A 7 -8.41 -3.03 -6.10
CA LEU A 7 -7.70 -2.44 -7.24
C LEU A 7 -8.37 -1.16 -7.73
N GLN A 8 -9.71 -1.04 -7.62
CA GLN A 8 -10.42 0.20 -7.91
C GLN A 8 -9.99 1.31 -6.97
N ALA A 9 -9.91 1.03 -5.66
CA ALA A 9 -9.42 2.00 -4.68
C ALA A 9 -7.97 2.44 -4.96
N ALA A 10 -7.11 1.50 -5.42
CA ALA A 10 -5.76 1.85 -5.87
C ALA A 10 -5.79 2.75 -7.11
N ALA A 11 -6.60 2.41 -8.11
CA ALA A 11 -6.76 3.22 -9.31
C ALA A 11 -7.25 4.64 -9.00
N ASP A 12 -8.19 4.78 -8.06
CA ASP A 12 -8.75 6.08 -7.66
C ASP A 12 -7.72 6.98 -6.96
N LEU A 13 -6.71 6.40 -6.34
CA LEU A 13 -5.58 7.13 -5.74
C LEU A 13 -4.54 7.59 -6.76
N VAL A 14 -4.43 6.93 -7.93
CA VAL A 14 -3.42 7.30 -8.94
C VAL A 14 -3.75 8.69 -9.51
N PRO A 15 -2.85 9.68 -9.46
CA PRO A 15 -3.04 10.96 -10.13
C PRO A 15 -3.07 10.80 -11.66
N VAL A 16 -3.71 11.73 -12.37
CA VAL A 16 -3.56 11.80 -13.83
C VAL A 16 -2.09 12.08 -14.17
N CYS A 17 -1.51 11.28 -15.06
CA CYS A 17 -0.08 11.32 -15.35
C CYS A 17 0.23 10.95 -16.83
N GLU A 18 1.41 11.36 -17.30
CA GLU A 18 1.91 10.94 -18.62
C GLU A 18 2.39 9.48 -18.61
N SER A 19 3.05 9.07 -17.51
CA SER A 19 3.67 7.74 -17.40
C SER A 19 3.64 7.19 -15.99
N MET A 20 3.40 5.89 -15.88
CA MET A 20 3.44 5.18 -14.61
C MET A 20 4.05 3.78 -14.75
N ALA A 21 4.43 3.16 -13.63
CA ALA A 21 4.73 1.73 -13.63
C ALA A 21 3.92 1.00 -12.55
N ASP A 22 3.54 -0.25 -12.86
CA ASP A 22 2.91 -1.18 -11.92
C ASP A 22 3.90 -2.26 -11.54
N ILE A 23 4.26 -2.33 -10.27
CA ILE A 23 5.30 -3.21 -9.74
C ILE A 23 4.66 -4.45 -9.09
N GLY A 24 5.02 -5.63 -9.59
CA GLY A 24 4.37 -6.89 -9.24
C GLY A 24 3.03 -7.04 -9.94
N THR A 25 3.03 -6.72 -11.22
CA THR A 25 1.85 -6.86 -12.06
C THR A 25 1.55 -8.34 -12.31
N ASP A 26 0.36 -8.82 -11.99
CA ASP A 26 0.00 -10.21 -12.29
C ASP A 26 -0.58 -10.33 -13.71
N HIS A 27 -1.70 -9.66 -13.98
CA HIS A 27 -2.37 -9.66 -15.27
C HIS A 27 -2.34 -8.30 -15.97
N GLY A 28 -1.66 -7.31 -15.43
CA GLY A 28 -1.66 -5.95 -15.96
C GLY A 28 -3.01 -5.24 -15.84
N TYR A 29 -3.92 -5.71 -14.98
CA TYR A 29 -5.27 -5.14 -14.87
C TYR A 29 -5.26 -3.66 -14.49
N LEU A 30 -4.41 -3.27 -13.53
CA LEU A 30 -4.34 -1.88 -13.09
C LEU A 30 -3.80 -0.95 -14.17
N PRO A 31 -2.65 -1.21 -14.82
CA PRO A 31 -2.15 -0.37 -15.90
C PRO A 31 -3.08 -0.37 -17.12
N ILE A 32 -3.73 -1.50 -17.48
CA ILE A 32 -4.72 -1.54 -18.56
C ILE A 32 -5.89 -0.60 -18.24
N TYR A 33 -6.46 -0.71 -17.04
CA TYR A 33 -7.58 0.13 -16.61
C TYR A 33 -7.20 1.62 -16.63
N LEU A 34 -6.06 1.98 -16.06
CA LEU A 34 -5.62 3.38 -15.96
C LEU A 34 -5.37 4.02 -17.35
N VAL A 35 -4.84 3.24 -18.30
CA VAL A 35 -4.65 3.72 -19.67
C VAL A 35 -5.99 3.83 -20.41
N GLN A 36 -6.91 2.87 -20.24
CA GLN A 36 -8.25 2.91 -20.85
C GLN A 36 -9.09 4.10 -20.36
N GLU A 37 -9.01 4.42 -19.06
CA GLU A 37 -9.71 5.55 -18.45
C GLU A 37 -9.01 6.91 -18.69
N GLY A 38 -7.90 6.92 -19.43
CA GLY A 38 -7.13 8.15 -19.71
C GLY A 38 -6.46 8.76 -18.48
N ARG A 39 -6.30 8.01 -17.41
CA ARG A 39 -5.59 8.45 -16.20
C ARG A 39 -4.08 8.38 -16.35
N ALA A 40 -3.58 7.46 -17.16
CA ALA A 40 -2.20 7.39 -17.59
C ALA A 40 -2.15 7.33 -19.12
N ARG A 41 -1.24 8.09 -19.75
CA ARG A 41 -1.06 8.02 -21.20
C ARG A 41 -0.31 6.77 -21.61
N ARG A 42 0.64 6.33 -20.79
CA ARG A 42 1.42 5.09 -20.98
C ARG A 42 1.76 4.47 -19.63
N ALA A 43 2.01 3.16 -19.65
CA ALA A 43 2.38 2.41 -18.46
C ALA A 43 3.50 1.40 -18.73
N ILE A 44 4.18 0.98 -17.67
CA ILE A 44 5.13 -0.12 -17.66
C ILE A 44 4.64 -1.14 -16.63
N ALA A 45 4.37 -2.36 -17.05
CA ALA A 45 4.00 -3.45 -16.16
C ALA A 45 5.26 -4.29 -15.85
N CYS A 46 5.63 -4.36 -14.57
CA CYS A 46 6.84 -5.03 -14.10
C CYS A 46 6.50 -6.22 -13.21
N ASP A 47 7.18 -7.34 -13.39
CA ASP A 47 7.16 -8.47 -12.47
C ASP A 47 8.51 -9.17 -12.44
N VAL A 48 8.82 -9.82 -11.33
CA VAL A 48 10.04 -10.61 -11.14
C VAL A 48 9.94 -11.98 -11.84
N ASN A 49 8.73 -12.43 -12.13
CA ASN A 49 8.44 -13.72 -12.75
C ASN A 49 7.92 -13.56 -14.20
N ASP A 50 8.40 -14.40 -15.10
CA ASP A 50 7.96 -14.37 -16.50
C ASP A 50 6.51 -14.85 -16.70
N GLY A 51 6.00 -15.75 -15.84
CA GLY A 51 4.63 -16.24 -15.92
C GLY A 51 3.57 -15.15 -15.81
N PRO A 52 3.57 -14.30 -14.76
CA PRO A 52 2.72 -13.11 -14.66
C PRO A 52 2.86 -12.17 -15.86
N LEU A 53 4.08 -11.90 -16.32
CA LEU A 53 4.31 -11.04 -17.49
C LEU A 53 3.75 -11.62 -18.78
N THR A 54 3.78 -12.94 -18.93
CA THR A 54 3.17 -13.60 -20.11
C THR A 54 1.66 -13.39 -20.10
N ARG A 55 0.98 -13.58 -18.97
CA ARG A 55 -0.45 -13.28 -18.83
C ARG A 55 -0.75 -11.79 -19.09
N ALA A 56 0.03 -10.91 -18.47
CA ALA A 56 -0.11 -9.47 -18.70
C ALA A 56 0.06 -9.08 -20.18
N ARG A 57 0.99 -9.74 -20.90
CA ARG A 57 1.20 -9.51 -22.34
C ARG A 57 -0.04 -9.89 -23.17
N GLU A 58 -0.67 -11.00 -22.83
CA GLU A 58 -1.90 -11.47 -23.50
C GLU A 58 -3.06 -10.50 -23.25
N ASP A 59 -3.23 -10.06 -21.98
CA ASP A 59 -4.29 -9.13 -21.57
C ASP A 59 -4.08 -7.72 -22.18
N VAL A 60 -2.85 -7.21 -22.19
CA VAL A 60 -2.49 -5.95 -22.86
C VAL A 60 -2.76 -6.01 -24.36
N ARG A 61 -2.39 -7.13 -25.00
CA ARG A 61 -2.62 -7.33 -26.45
C ARG A 61 -4.11 -7.38 -26.78
N SER A 62 -4.88 -8.14 -26.02
CA SER A 62 -6.34 -8.27 -26.22
C SER A 62 -7.08 -6.96 -25.95
N SER A 63 -6.55 -6.11 -25.10
CA SER A 63 -7.06 -4.75 -24.84
C SER A 63 -6.65 -3.73 -25.91
N GLY A 64 -5.83 -4.09 -26.90
CA GLY A 64 -5.35 -3.19 -27.95
C GLY A 64 -4.32 -2.15 -27.48
N LEU A 65 -3.71 -2.34 -26.30
CA LEU A 65 -2.85 -1.34 -25.65
C LEU A 65 -1.34 -1.61 -25.76
N SER A 66 -0.91 -2.52 -26.65
CA SER A 66 0.50 -2.90 -26.79
C SER A 66 1.45 -1.76 -27.17
N ARG A 67 0.94 -0.63 -27.64
CA ARG A 67 1.74 0.57 -27.92
C ARG A 67 1.88 1.50 -26.70
N GLN A 68 0.96 1.42 -25.75
CA GLN A 68 0.90 2.26 -24.56
C GLN A 68 1.47 1.58 -23.31
N ILE A 69 1.44 0.22 -23.27
CA ILE A 69 1.86 -0.55 -22.09
C ILE A 69 3.05 -1.42 -22.47
N GLY A 70 4.20 -1.11 -21.89
CA GLY A 70 5.41 -1.94 -21.96
C GLY A 70 5.43 -2.98 -20.84
N LEU A 71 6.14 -4.11 -21.07
CA LEU A 71 6.32 -5.13 -20.03
C LEU A 71 7.81 -5.32 -19.76
N ARG A 72 8.19 -5.40 -18.47
CA ARG A 72 9.59 -5.57 -18.07
C ARG A 72 9.74 -6.63 -16.99
N LEU A 73 10.68 -7.55 -17.21
CA LEU A 73 11.09 -8.53 -16.22
C LEU A 73 12.10 -7.89 -15.25
N GLY A 74 11.84 -8.00 -13.93
CA GLY A 74 12.73 -7.55 -12.87
C GLY A 74 12.02 -7.23 -11.57
N GLY A 75 12.77 -7.23 -10.48
CA GLY A 75 12.23 -7.00 -9.13
C GLY A 75 12.16 -5.52 -8.77
N GLY A 76 11.10 -5.14 -8.07
CA GLY A 76 10.93 -3.80 -7.53
C GLY A 76 11.11 -2.69 -8.58
N LEU A 77 11.86 -1.65 -8.24
CA LEU A 77 12.15 -0.52 -9.12
C LEU A 77 13.40 -0.74 -10.01
N ALA A 78 14.06 -1.91 -9.90
CA ALA A 78 15.28 -2.19 -10.67
C ALA A 78 15.09 -2.03 -12.19
N PRO A 79 13.98 -2.52 -12.81
CA PRO A 79 13.79 -2.42 -14.25
C PRO A 79 13.47 -1.01 -14.76
N LEU A 80 13.26 -0.03 -13.88
CA LEU A 80 12.97 1.36 -14.26
C LEU A 80 14.24 2.21 -14.28
N GLY A 81 14.32 3.14 -15.22
CA GLY A 81 15.28 4.24 -15.18
C GLY A 81 14.89 5.32 -14.17
N LYS A 82 15.87 6.06 -13.62
CA LYS A 82 15.58 7.20 -12.74
C LYS A 82 14.81 8.28 -13.52
N GLY A 83 13.65 8.68 -13.01
CA GLY A 83 12.81 9.70 -13.66
C GLY A 83 12.12 9.23 -14.96
N GLU A 84 12.09 7.94 -15.24
CA GLU A 84 11.46 7.39 -16.46
C GLU A 84 9.94 7.44 -16.42
N VAL A 85 9.36 7.35 -15.21
CA VAL A 85 7.91 7.41 -14.98
C VAL A 85 7.60 8.47 -13.92
N ASP A 86 6.38 9.03 -14.00
CA ASP A 86 5.91 10.01 -13.02
C ASP A 86 5.66 9.37 -11.65
N GLY A 87 5.20 8.12 -11.62
CA GLY A 87 4.91 7.43 -10.39
C GLY A 87 4.74 5.93 -10.57
N VAL A 88 4.56 5.24 -9.44
CA VAL A 88 4.41 3.78 -9.42
C VAL A 88 3.23 3.34 -8.55
N THR A 89 2.66 2.19 -8.91
CA THR A 89 1.76 1.41 -8.06
C THR A 89 2.47 0.16 -7.57
N ILE A 90 2.36 -0.17 -6.28
CA ILE A 90 2.83 -1.42 -5.67
C ILE A 90 1.66 -1.99 -4.87
N CYS A 91 0.97 -2.97 -5.42
CA CYS A 91 -0.25 -3.53 -4.84
C CYS A 91 -0.11 -5.03 -4.57
N GLY A 92 -0.69 -5.49 -3.45
CA GLY A 92 -0.76 -6.92 -3.16
C GLY A 92 0.51 -7.53 -2.56
N MET A 93 1.48 -6.72 -2.14
CA MET A 93 2.71 -7.16 -1.51
C MET A 93 2.69 -6.90 0.01
N GLY A 94 3.54 -7.61 0.78
CA GLY A 94 3.74 -7.31 2.18
C GLY A 94 4.44 -5.95 2.39
N GLY A 95 4.07 -5.23 3.46
CA GLY A 95 4.65 -3.91 3.75
C GLY A 95 6.17 -3.93 3.94
N LEU A 96 6.72 -5.00 4.51
CA LEU A 96 8.18 -5.15 4.65
C LEU A 96 8.87 -5.31 3.28
N LEU A 97 8.27 -6.05 2.34
CA LEU A 97 8.79 -6.17 0.98
C LEU A 97 8.73 -4.82 0.25
N MET A 98 7.63 -4.07 0.40
CA MET A 98 7.53 -2.71 -0.16
C MET A 98 8.62 -1.79 0.39
N ARG A 99 8.84 -1.84 1.71
CA ARG A 99 9.94 -1.12 2.37
C ARG A 99 11.29 -1.45 1.73
N ASP A 100 11.59 -2.73 1.56
CA ASP A 100 12.86 -3.19 1.02
C ASP A 100 13.04 -2.76 -0.44
N ILE A 101 11.99 -2.84 -1.27
CA ILE A 101 11.98 -2.33 -2.65
C ILE A 101 12.33 -0.84 -2.71
N LEU A 102 11.76 -0.04 -1.81
CA LEU A 102 12.01 1.41 -1.76
C LEU A 102 13.41 1.72 -1.24
N ALA A 103 13.88 1.02 -0.20
CA ALA A 103 15.20 1.20 0.38
C ALA A 103 16.33 0.82 -0.59
N GLU A 104 16.19 -0.30 -1.31
CA GLU A 104 17.18 -0.75 -2.30
C GLU A 104 17.27 0.19 -3.51
N ASN A 105 16.27 1.02 -3.76
CA ASN A 105 16.19 1.90 -4.93
C ASN A 105 15.83 3.34 -4.51
N GLU A 106 16.35 3.81 -3.40
CA GLU A 106 15.97 5.09 -2.78
C GLU A 106 16.06 6.28 -3.74
N GLU A 107 17.15 6.40 -4.51
CA GLU A 107 17.28 7.47 -5.51
C GLU A 107 16.20 7.46 -6.57
N LYS A 108 15.76 6.27 -7.03
CA LYS A 108 14.68 6.16 -8.00
C LYS A 108 13.34 6.46 -7.35
N ALA A 109 13.11 5.95 -6.13
CA ALA A 109 11.88 6.18 -5.38
C ALA A 109 11.68 7.68 -5.05
N GLN A 110 12.74 8.38 -4.67
CA GLN A 110 12.73 9.83 -4.43
C GLN A 110 12.58 10.68 -5.69
N ALA A 111 12.89 10.13 -6.87
CA ALA A 111 12.67 10.81 -8.15
C ALA A 111 11.23 10.69 -8.66
N LEU A 112 10.39 9.87 -8.05
CA LEU A 112 8.98 9.73 -8.39
C LEU A 112 8.16 10.92 -7.86
N SER A 113 7.17 11.35 -8.63
CA SER A 113 6.22 12.36 -8.17
C SER A 113 5.21 11.80 -7.18
N TRP A 114 4.92 10.50 -7.26
CA TRP A 114 3.96 9.81 -6.39
C TRP A 114 4.17 8.29 -6.39
N LEU A 115 3.71 7.65 -5.31
CA LEU A 115 3.59 6.20 -5.19
C LEU A 115 2.19 5.86 -4.66
N VAL A 116 1.56 4.83 -5.20
CA VAL A 116 0.34 4.24 -4.62
C VAL A 116 0.71 2.87 -4.05
N LEU A 117 0.59 2.71 -2.75
CA LEU A 117 0.99 1.50 -2.03
C LEU A 117 -0.25 0.82 -1.43
N GLN A 118 -0.38 -0.48 -1.68
CA GLN A 118 -1.42 -1.31 -1.07
C GLN A 118 -0.78 -2.52 -0.39
N PRO A 119 -0.32 -2.38 0.87
CA PRO A 119 0.27 -3.46 1.64
C PRO A 119 -0.77 -4.49 2.10
N GLN A 120 -0.40 -5.78 2.12
CA GLN A 120 -1.24 -6.86 2.66
C GLN A 120 -0.93 -7.20 4.12
N GLY A 121 0.08 -6.57 4.71
CA GLY A 121 0.47 -6.73 6.10
C GLY A 121 1.61 -5.78 6.43
N HIS A 122 1.99 -5.66 7.69
CA HIS A 122 3.07 -4.78 8.16
C HIS A 122 2.89 -3.33 7.71
N VAL A 123 1.63 -2.86 7.77
CA VAL A 123 1.26 -1.51 7.29
C VAL A 123 1.89 -0.43 8.17
N ALA A 124 1.91 -0.66 9.48
CA ALA A 124 2.47 0.28 10.45
C ALA A 124 3.99 0.46 10.25
N GLU A 125 4.71 -0.65 10.06
CA GLU A 125 6.14 -0.63 9.80
C GLU A 125 6.47 0.08 8.49
N LEU A 126 5.64 -0.11 7.46
CA LEU A 126 5.77 0.64 6.20
C LEU A 126 5.55 2.14 6.40
N ARG A 127 4.51 2.55 7.15
CA ARG A 127 4.26 3.98 7.47
C ARG A 127 5.42 4.62 8.22
N GLN A 128 5.97 3.91 9.23
CA GLN A 128 7.13 4.39 9.96
C GLN A 128 8.37 4.53 9.05
N PHE A 129 8.58 3.55 8.18
CA PHE A 129 9.67 3.62 7.19
C PHE A 129 9.51 4.84 6.29
N LEU A 130 8.34 5.07 5.74
CA LEU A 130 8.07 6.21 4.86
C LEU A 130 8.43 7.55 5.52
N GLY A 131 8.02 7.77 6.77
CA GLY A 131 8.37 8.99 7.50
C GLY A 131 9.86 9.18 7.73
N ARG A 132 10.59 8.10 8.01
CA ARG A 132 12.04 8.13 8.25
C ARG A 132 12.86 8.30 6.98
N HIS A 133 12.30 8.00 5.82
CA HIS A 133 12.97 8.03 4.52
C HIS A 133 12.44 9.13 3.60
N HIS A 134 12.02 10.27 4.19
CA HIS A 134 11.62 11.46 3.45
C HIS A 134 10.46 11.22 2.45
N PHE A 135 9.49 10.42 2.87
CA PHE A 135 8.21 10.26 2.19
C PHE A 135 7.08 10.74 3.10
N ARG A 136 6.13 11.45 2.52
CA ARG A 136 4.89 11.84 3.20
C ARG A 136 3.70 11.08 2.64
N ILE A 137 2.82 10.67 3.51
CA ILE A 137 1.54 10.08 3.13
C ILE A 137 0.55 11.24 2.91
N GLU A 138 0.12 11.42 1.66
CA GLU A 138 -0.78 12.50 1.28
C GLU A 138 -2.25 12.12 1.47
N LYS A 139 -2.59 10.87 1.16
CA LYS A 139 -3.96 10.36 1.29
C LYS A 139 -3.94 8.89 1.65
N GLU A 140 -4.91 8.50 2.47
CA GLU A 140 -5.16 7.10 2.81
C GLU A 140 -6.63 6.78 2.61
N VAL A 141 -6.91 5.56 2.21
CA VAL A 141 -8.27 5.04 2.06
C VAL A 141 -8.33 3.58 2.52
N LEU A 142 -9.53 3.17 2.92
CA LEU A 142 -9.86 1.79 3.23
C LEU A 142 -10.67 1.19 2.09
N SER A 143 -10.50 -0.09 1.84
CA SER A 143 -11.29 -0.84 0.87
C SER A 143 -11.67 -2.20 1.44
N LEU A 144 -12.94 -2.55 1.32
CA LEU A 144 -13.44 -3.87 1.66
C LEU A 144 -13.58 -4.70 0.37
N ASP A 145 -12.82 -5.79 0.28
CA ASP A 145 -12.83 -6.68 -0.88
C ASP A 145 -12.76 -8.14 -0.41
N GLY A 146 -13.69 -8.97 -0.86
CA GLY A 146 -13.78 -10.36 -0.43
C GLY A 146 -13.94 -10.57 1.08
N GLY A 147 -14.54 -9.62 1.79
CA GLY A 147 -14.68 -9.65 3.27
C GLY A 147 -13.42 -9.24 4.03
N GLN A 148 -12.35 -8.91 3.34
CA GLN A 148 -11.10 -8.42 3.94
C GLN A 148 -10.95 -6.92 3.78
N LEU A 149 -10.53 -6.24 4.87
CA LEU A 149 -10.26 -4.82 4.91
C LEU A 149 -8.81 -4.54 4.53
N TYR A 150 -8.62 -3.75 3.49
CA TYR A 150 -7.33 -3.32 2.96
C TYR A 150 -7.09 -1.84 3.21
N GLU A 151 -5.86 -1.49 3.42
CA GLU A 151 -5.36 -0.13 3.61
C GLU A 151 -4.55 0.27 2.37
N LEU A 152 -4.82 1.45 1.83
CA LEU A 152 -4.12 1.97 0.66
C LEU A 152 -3.65 3.40 0.94
N MET A 153 -2.53 3.78 0.36
CA MET A 153 -1.97 5.11 0.57
C MET A 153 -1.38 5.69 -0.72
N LEU A 154 -1.64 6.98 -0.94
CA LEU A 154 -0.92 7.82 -1.88
C LEU A 154 0.22 8.50 -1.13
N VAL A 155 1.43 8.29 -1.61
CA VAL A 155 2.68 8.72 -0.99
C VAL A 155 3.43 9.62 -1.96
N ARG A 156 4.13 10.62 -1.44
CA ARG A 156 5.02 11.48 -2.21
C ARG A 156 6.35 11.67 -1.48
N PRO A 157 7.44 11.99 -2.19
CA PRO A 157 8.63 12.54 -1.55
C PRO A 157 8.27 13.77 -0.71
N GLY A 158 8.86 13.88 0.47
CA GLY A 158 8.60 14.99 1.42
C GLY A 158 8.64 14.53 2.87
N GLU A 159 8.47 15.49 3.78
CA GLU A 159 8.54 15.23 5.22
C GLU A 159 7.15 14.98 5.81
N MET A 160 7.10 14.14 6.82
CA MET A 160 5.97 13.98 7.74
C MET A 160 6.49 13.73 9.16
N GLU A 161 5.63 13.92 10.15
CA GLU A 161 5.95 13.59 11.54
C GLU A 161 6.23 12.10 11.71
N GLU A 162 7.22 11.77 12.55
CA GLU A 162 7.48 10.38 12.89
C GLU A 162 6.34 9.81 13.73
N LEU A 163 5.80 8.68 13.30
CA LEU A 163 4.66 8.03 13.95
C LEU A 163 5.13 6.99 14.96
N SER A 164 4.55 6.99 16.17
CA SER A 164 4.62 5.83 17.06
C SER A 164 3.97 4.61 16.38
N MET A 165 4.25 3.41 16.88
CA MET A 165 3.65 2.19 16.31
C MET A 165 2.12 2.24 16.34
N LEU A 166 1.50 2.69 17.44
CA LEU A 166 0.05 2.80 17.54
C LEU A 166 -0.52 3.82 16.56
N GLN A 167 0.10 5.00 16.44
CA GLN A 167 -0.29 6.00 15.43
C GLN A 167 -0.17 5.44 14.01
N ALA A 168 0.91 4.72 13.73
CA ALA A 168 1.12 4.10 12.43
C ALA A 168 0.11 2.97 12.13
N GLU A 169 -0.42 2.28 13.14
CA GLU A 169 -1.52 1.33 12.97
C GLU A 169 -2.87 2.02 12.76
N ILE A 170 -3.12 3.14 13.45
CA ILE A 170 -4.37 3.91 13.31
C ILE A 170 -4.47 4.55 11.92
N GLY A 171 -3.37 5.12 11.42
CA GLY A 171 -3.29 5.84 10.16
C GLY A 171 -2.60 7.19 10.31
N ALA A 172 -1.96 7.67 9.26
CA ALA A 172 -1.12 8.85 9.28
C ALA A 172 -1.89 10.16 9.03
N THR A 173 -3.03 10.11 8.33
CA THR A 173 -3.72 11.32 7.89
C THR A 173 -5.03 11.57 8.64
N ALA A 174 -5.31 12.84 8.93
CA ALA A 174 -6.58 13.22 9.57
C ALA A 174 -7.81 12.89 8.68
N ALA A 175 -7.63 12.88 7.36
CA ALA A 175 -8.68 12.53 6.41
C ALA A 175 -9.06 11.06 6.48
N TYR A 176 -8.12 10.18 6.82
CA TYR A 176 -8.36 8.75 6.99
C TYR A 176 -9.39 8.44 8.08
N ARG A 177 -9.42 9.25 9.14
CA ARG A 177 -10.42 9.14 10.22
C ARG A 177 -11.87 9.41 9.75
N LYS A 178 -12.04 10.02 8.58
CA LYS A 178 -13.36 10.29 7.96
C LYS A 178 -13.77 9.21 6.96
N ASP A 179 -12.92 8.20 6.72
CA ASP A 179 -13.27 7.09 5.84
C ASP A 179 -14.47 6.31 6.42
N PRO A 180 -15.48 5.97 5.63
CA PRO A 180 -16.65 5.21 6.10
C PRO A 180 -16.32 3.88 6.78
N LEU A 181 -15.17 3.28 6.44
CA LEU A 181 -14.69 2.02 7.01
C LEU A 181 -13.74 2.21 8.22
N PHE A 182 -13.48 3.46 8.63
CA PHE A 182 -12.53 3.74 9.72
C PHE A 182 -12.97 3.09 11.04
N LYS A 183 -14.25 3.16 11.38
CA LYS A 183 -14.80 2.46 12.55
C LYS A 183 -14.48 0.96 12.51
N THR A 184 -14.71 0.30 11.38
CA THR A 184 -14.38 -1.12 11.18
C THR A 184 -12.88 -1.38 11.34
N HIS A 185 -12.04 -0.46 10.88
CA HIS A 185 -10.59 -0.54 11.05
C HIS A 185 -10.21 -0.48 12.53
N ILE A 186 -10.72 0.48 13.29
CA ILE A 186 -10.45 0.60 14.74
C ILE A 186 -10.97 -0.61 15.52
N GLU A 187 -12.18 -1.08 15.23
CA GLU A 187 -12.72 -2.30 15.84
C GLU A 187 -11.84 -3.53 15.57
N ARG A 188 -11.22 -3.63 14.37
CA ARG A 188 -10.22 -4.67 14.06
C ARG A 188 -8.98 -4.55 14.95
N LEU A 189 -8.46 -3.33 15.17
CA LEU A 189 -7.32 -3.10 16.05
C LEU A 189 -7.64 -3.45 17.51
N ILE A 190 -8.80 -3.03 18.01
CA ILE A 190 -9.27 -3.37 19.36
C ILE A 190 -9.39 -4.88 19.54
N ARG A 191 -9.97 -5.59 18.57
CA ARG A 191 -10.12 -7.06 18.62
C ARG A 191 -8.77 -7.76 18.74
N ARG A 192 -7.74 -7.28 18.01
CA ARG A 192 -6.36 -7.82 18.14
C ARG A 192 -5.80 -7.62 19.55
N ARG A 193 -5.99 -6.44 20.17
CA ARG A 193 -5.55 -6.15 21.54
C ARG A 193 -6.28 -7.01 22.56
N ARG A 194 -7.59 -7.14 22.43
CA ARG A 194 -8.41 -7.99 23.31
C ARG A 194 -7.97 -9.45 23.26
N PHE A 195 -7.58 -9.95 22.09
CA PHE A 195 -6.99 -11.29 21.97
C PHE A 195 -5.68 -11.43 22.77
N VAL A 196 -4.80 -10.44 22.71
CA VAL A 196 -3.56 -10.40 23.51
C VAL A 196 -3.86 -10.34 25.02
N ILE A 197 -4.81 -9.50 25.42
CA ILE A 197 -5.23 -9.34 26.82
C ILE A 197 -5.73 -10.67 27.38
N GLU A 198 -6.61 -11.36 26.67
CA GLU A 198 -7.17 -12.63 27.12
C GLU A 198 -6.11 -13.75 27.12
N GLY A 199 -5.26 -13.85 26.09
CA GLY A 199 -4.19 -14.84 26.02
C GLY A 199 -3.10 -14.67 27.10
N ALA A 200 -2.95 -13.46 27.65
CA ALA A 200 -1.98 -13.17 28.71
C ALA A 200 -2.55 -13.17 30.12
N LYS A 201 -3.86 -13.40 30.30
CA LYS A 201 -4.60 -13.23 31.55
C LYS A 201 -4.03 -14.00 32.74
N ASP A 202 -3.73 -15.27 32.54
CA ASP A 202 -3.26 -16.19 33.58
C ASP A 202 -1.75 -16.46 33.50
N SER A 203 -1.03 -15.71 32.67
CA SER A 203 0.39 -15.91 32.47
C SER A 203 1.22 -15.34 33.64
N LYS A 204 2.13 -16.13 34.18
CA LYS A 204 3.10 -15.71 35.20
C LYS A 204 4.34 -15.04 34.60
N SER A 205 4.45 -14.96 33.28
CA SER A 205 5.57 -14.32 32.58
C SER A 205 5.47 -12.80 32.67
N GLU A 206 6.54 -12.15 33.10
CA GLU A 206 6.64 -10.69 33.14
C GLU A 206 6.43 -10.07 31.74
N ARG A 207 6.98 -10.67 30.71
CA ARG A 207 6.78 -10.25 29.33
C ARG A 207 5.29 -10.24 28.92
N HIS A 208 4.55 -11.27 29.32
CA HIS A 208 3.10 -11.32 29.01
C HIS A 208 2.32 -10.29 29.82
N ARG A 209 2.71 -10.05 31.07
CA ARG A 209 2.10 -9.02 31.90
C ARG A 209 2.28 -7.63 31.25
N LEU A 210 3.51 -7.25 30.89
CA LEU A 210 3.81 -5.98 30.21
C LEU A 210 3.05 -5.86 28.88
N SER A 211 3.00 -6.95 28.10
CA SER A 211 2.25 -6.95 26.85
C SER A 211 0.75 -6.74 27.05
N ARG A 212 0.19 -7.31 28.11
CA ARG A 212 -1.22 -7.12 28.50
C ARG A 212 -1.50 -5.70 28.99
N GLU A 213 -0.65 -5.12 29.83
CA GLU A 213 -0.77 -3.74 30.31
C GLU A 213 -0.77 -2.75 29.14
N LYS A 214 0.20 -2.88 28.23
CA LYS A 214 0.26 -2.09 27.00
C LYS A 214 -1.00 -2.26 26.14
N ALA A 215 -1.48 -3.47 25.96
CA ALA A 215 -2.68 -3.72 25.17
C ALA A 215 -3.93 -3.10 25.78
N LEU A 216 -4.04 -3.04 27.13
CA LEU A 216 -5.14 -2.36 27.82
C LEU A 216 -5.09 -0.85 27.60
N GLU A 217 -3.92 -0.23 27.72
CA GLU A 217 -3.74 1.20 27.43
C GLU A 217 -4.12 1.53 25.97
N GLU A 218 -3.62 0.73 25.02
CA GLU A 218 -3.92 0.90 23.60
C GLU A 218 -5.41 0.72 23.28
N VAL A 219 -6.12 -0.20 23.95
CA VAL A 219 -7.58 -0.35 23.80
C VAL A 219 -8.30 0.92 24.24
N SER A 220 -7.92 1.51 25.39
CA SER A 220 -8.54 2.76 25.85
C SER A 220 -8.40 3.89 24.82
N ILE A 221 -7.19 4.06 24.25
CA ILE A 221 -6.94 5.06 23.21
C ILE A 221 -7.76 4.79 21.94
N LEU A 222 -7.86 3.51 21.53
CA LEU A 222 -8.60 3.13 20.32
C LEU A 222 -10.12 3.30 20.50
N GLU A 223 -10.66 3.05 21.70
CA GLU A 223 -12.09 3.22 22.00
C GLU A 223 -12.52 4.70 21.96
N GLU A 224 -11.62 5.65 22.26
CA GLU A 224 -11.87 7.08 22.09
C GLU A 224 -12.02 7.53 20.62
N LEU A 225 -11.65 6.68 19.68
CA LEU A 225 -11.75 6.95 18.23
C LEU A 225 -13.04 6.42 17.60
N LEU A 226 -13.89 5.73 18.36
CA LEU A 226 -15.17 5.17 17.89
C LEU A 226 -16.35 6.11 18.11
#